data_19ac006b42621a8fac84811d2c56310a
#
_entry.id   19ac006b42621a8fac84811d2c56310a
#
_cell.length_a   1.000
_cell.length_b   1.000
_cell.length_c   1.000
_cell.angle_alpha   90.00
_cell.angle_beta   90.00
_cell.angle_gamma   90.00
#
_symmetry.space_group_name_H-M   'P 1'
#
loop_
_entity.id
_entity.type
_entity.pdbx_description
1 polymer ?
#
loop_
_entity_poly.entity_id
_entity_poly.type
_entity_poly.pdbx_seq_one_letter_code
_entity_poly.pdbx_strand_id
1 'polypeptide(L)'
;MARKKKKKSKDIEVEIHQLPSVFLMETQMPEKMVKDLNTYLDELLKQDDRESLSGTLVGQIHRGEQLNMDPEHELLQEYCQFITGLGASYVNTVMAQTGHSLKKPRQIAVDEAWSVHSFEGDYNPIHDHGTKTLMGISTTGWTKVPQQILEQPTAGSPQYSKYDDSGACDGYLAFSYGRNQIMDVERLRPPQSAEVQPQVGRLFVFPS
;
A
#
# COMPACT_ATOMS: atom_id res chain seq x y z
N MET A 1 34.44 61.10 -3.74
CA MET A 1 33.77 59.92 -3.13
C MET A 1 33.20 59.05 -4.25
N ALA A 2 33.83 57.91 -4.50
CA ALA A 2 33.40 56.99 -5.57
C ALA A 2 32.35 56.00 -5.03
N ARG A 3 31.16 56.06 -5.58
CA ARG A 3 30.07 55.11 -5.28
C ARG A 3 30.42 53.75 -5.86
N LYS A 4 30.76 52.76 -5.04
CA LYS A 4 30.86 51.34 -5.42
C LYS A 4 29.47 50.86 -5.86
N LYS A 5 29.30 50.58 -7.18
CA LYS A 5 28.14 49.84 -7.71
C LYS A 5 28.18 48.42 -7.14
N LYS A 6 27.23 48.06 -6.27
CA LYS A 6 26.99 46.67 -5.90
C LYS A 6 26.58 45.92 -7.18
N LYS A 7 27.38 44.96 -7.61
CA LYS A 7 26.95 43.97 -8.62
C LYS A 7 25.78 43.17 -7.99
N LYS A 8 24.59 43.29 -8.58
CA LYS A 8 23.51 42.35 -8.30
C LYS A 8 24.00 40.95 -8.72
N SER A 9 24.07 40.01 -7.81
CA SER A 9 24.20 38.60 -8.14
C SER A 9 22.98 38.26 -9.03
N LYS A 10 23.19 37.66 -10.18
CA LYS A 10 22.09 37.04 -10.90
C LYS A 10 21.67 35.84 -10.05
N ASP A 11 20.45 35.87 -9.52
CA ASP A 11 19.88 34.72 -8.88
C ASP A 11 19.85 33.56 -9.89
N ILE A 12 20.47 32.46 -9.55
CA ILE A 12 20.45 31.24 -10.38
C ILE A 12 19.10 30.57 -10.08
N GLU A 13 18.30 30.47 -11.13
CA GLU A 13 17.04 29.71 -11.05
C GLU A 13 17.37 28.23 -11.15
N VAL A 14 16.93 27.44 -10.18
CA VAL A 14 17.19 26.01 -10.09
C VAL A 14 15.87 25.28 -10.03
N GLU A 15 15.69 24.30 -10.87
CA GLU A 15 14.56 23.41 -10.87
C GLU A 15 15.02 22.01 -10.43
N ILE A 16 14.33 21.42 -9.45
CA ILE A 16 14.64 20.09 -8.92
C ILE A 16 13.52 19.15 -9.33
N HIS A 17 13.90 18.09 -10.04
CA HIS A 17 12.99 17.03 -10.45
C HIS A 17 13.27 15.77 -9.64
N GLN A 18 12.19 15.18 -9.09
CA GLN A 18 12.25 13.84 -8.51
C GLN A 18 11.84 12.83 -9.58
N LEU A 19 12.67 11.83 -9.80
CA LEU A 19 12.34 10.72 -10.71
C LEU A 19 11.58 9.65 -9.95
N PRO A 20 10.31 9.41 -10.26
CA PRO A 20 9.53 8.35 -9.61
C PRO A 20 9.99 6.97 -10.11
N SER A 21 10.09 6.01 -9.20
CA SER A 21 10.39 4.61 -9.53
C SER A 21 9.15 3.72 -9.54
N VAL A 22 8.15 4.06 -8.72
CA VAL A 22 6.91 3.30 -8.56
C VAL A 22 5.73 4.26 -8.40
N PHE A 23 4.59 3.89 -8.95
CA PHE A 23 3.33 4.59 -8.72
C PHE A 23 2.51 3.85 -7.69
N LEU A 24 2.09 4.55 -6.67
CA LEU A 24 1.16 4.09 -5.65
C LEU A 24 -0.14 4.91 -5.79
N MET A 25 -1.26 4.24 -6.05
CA MET A 25 -2.58 4.87 -6.04
C MET A 25 -3.23 4.64 -4.67
N GLU A 26 -3.81 5.67 -4.12
CA GLU A 26 -4.54 5.62 -2.86
C GLU A 26 -5.99 6.06 -3.08
N THR A 27 -6.92 5.39 -2.40
CA THR A 27 -8.34 5.74 -2.40
C THR A 27 -9.01 5.32 -1.10
N GLN A 28 -10.27 5.73 -0.94
CA GLN A 28 -11.12 5.37 0.18
C GLN A 28 -12.27 4.49 -0.30
N MET A 29 -12.43 3.32 0.29
CA MET A 29 -13.59 2.46 0.05
C MET A 29 -14.85 3.11 0.63
N PRO A 30 -16.00 3.04 -0.07
CA PRO A 30 -17.27 3.46 0.50
C PRO A 30 -17.60 2.72 1.80
N GLU A 31 -18.22 3.41 2.76
CA GLU A 31 -18.58 2.81 4.06
C GLU A 31 -19.46 1.55 3.92
N LYS A 32 -20.41 1.56 2.98
CA LYS A 32 -21.23 0.38 2.67
C LYS A 32 -20.38 -0.81 2.29
N MET A 33 -19.38 -0.60 1.42
CA MET A 33 -18.49 -1.65 0.95
C MET A 33 -17.65 -2.23 2.10
N VAL A 34 -17.12 -1.39 2.97
CA VAL A 34 -16.42 -1.82 4.20
C VAL A 34 -17.32 -2.67 5.08
N LYS A 35 -18.59 -2.29 5.23
CA LYS A 35 -19.58 -3.03 6.01
C LYS A 35 -19.88 -4.40 5.37
N ASP A 36 -20.07 -4.45 4.07
CA ASP A 36 -20.37 -5.69 3.35
C ASP A 36 -19.17 -6.66 3.42
N LEU A 37 -17.95 -6.14 3.24
CA LEU A 37 -16.71 -6.91 3.43
C LEU A 37 -16.62 -7.46 4.85
N ASN A 38 -16.89 -6.66 5.88
CA ASN A 38 -16.87 -7.12 7.26
C ASN A 38 -17.94 -8.19 7.52
N THR A 39 -19.12 -8.06 6.94
CA THR A 39 -20.17 -9.08 7.04
C THR A 39 -19.70 -10.40 6.44
N TYR A 40 -19.16 -10.36 5.22
CA TYR A 40 -18.59 -11.53 4.57
C TYR A 40 -17.48 -12.18 5.38
N LEU A 41 -16.52 -11.39 5.89
CA LEU A 41 -15.39 -11.90 6.66
C LEU A 41 -15.82 -12.48 8.00
N ASP A 42 -16.81 -11.89 8.66
CA ASP A 42 -17.36 -12.40 9.93
C ASP A 42 -18.15 -13.71 9.71
N GLU A 43 -18.72 -13.94 8.52
CA GLU A 43 -19.32 -15.20 8.12
C GLU A 43 -18.26 -16.25 7.76
N LEU A 44 -17.25 -15.86 6.99
CA LEU A 44 -16.14 -16.73 6.63
C LEU A 44 -15.40 -17.26 7.86
N LEU A 45 -15.15 -16.42 8.86
CA LEU A 45 -14.49 -16.82 10.10
C LEU A 45 -15.27 -17.85 10.94
N LYS A 46 -16.59 -17.98 10.70
CA LYS A 46 -17.43 -18.97 11.41
C LYS A 46 -17.45 -20.34 10.72
N GLN A 47 -16.96 -20.43 9.49
CA GLN A 47 -16.91 -21.69 8.75
C GLN A 47 -15.77 -22.56 9.27
N ASP A 48 -16.06 -23.81 9.61
CA ASP A 48 -15.06 -24.76 10.11
C ASP A 48 -14.14 -25.27 8.97
N ASP A 49 -14.62 -25.23 7.73
CA ASP A 49 -13.94 -25.70 6.52
C ASP A 49 -13.33 -24.56 5.67
N ARG A 50 -13.20 -23.36 6.27
CA ARG A 50 -12.59 -22.22 5.57
C ARG A 50 -11.17 -22.52 5.10
N GLU A 51 -10.87 -22.13 3.88
CA GLU A 51 -9.55 -22.36 3.29
C GLU A 51 -8.54 -21.36 3.87
N SER A 52 -7.59 -21.88 4.65
CA SER A 52 -6.48 -21.09 5.20
C SER A 52 -5.27 -21.13 4.29
N LEU A 53 -4.80 -19.95 3.91
CA LEU A 53 -3.56 -19.76 3.17
C LEU A 53 -2.36 -19.44 4.09
N SER A 54 -2.53 -19.48 5.41
CA SER A 54 -1.48 -19.13 6.37
C SER A 54 -0.22 -19.98 6.24
N GLY A 55 -0.37 -21.23 5.78
CA GLY A 55 0.76 -22.15 5.55
C GLY A 55 1.67 -21.76 4.37
N THR A 56 1.22 -20.87 3.49
CA THR A 56 2.00 -20.39 2.35
C THR A 56 2.76 -19.09 2.66
N LEU A 57 2.46 -18.46 3.80
CA LEU A 57 3.10 -17.22 4.20
C LEU A 57 4.51 -17.47 4.72
N VAL A 58 5.43 -16.61 4.32
CA VAL A 58 6.82 -16.61 4.82
C VAL A 58 6.89 -16.05 6.26
N GLY A 59 5.82 -15.40 6.71
CA GLY A 59 5.74 -14.72 8.00
C GLY A 59 5.42 -15.63 9.18
N GLN A 60 5.50 -15.03 10.36
CA GLN A 60 5.13 -15.66 11.61
C GLN A 60 3.71 -15.20 11.99
N ILE A 61 2.71 -15.89 11.48
CA ILE A 61 1.32 -15.73 11.90
C ILE A 61 1.02 -16.86 12.89
N HIS A 62 0.99 -16.53 14.18
CA HIS A 62 0.80 -17.52 15.24
C HIS A 62 -0.63 -17.61 15.73
N ARG A 63 -1.36 -16.51 15.67
CA ARG A 63 -2.73 -16.37 16.21
C ARG A 63 -3.73 -15.94 15.16
N GLY A 64 -3.23 -15.28 14.10
CA GLY A 64 -4.03 -14.85 12.99
C GLY A 64 -4.18 -15.90 11.90
N GLU A 65 -4.90 -15.54 10.85
CA GLU A 65 -5.14 -16.39 9.69
C GLU A 65 -5.09 -15.54 8.41
N GLN A 66 -4.64 -16.17 7.34
CA GLN A 66 -4.90 -15.68 5.98
C GLN A 66 -5.92 -16.60 5.33
N LEU A 67 -7.06 -16.04 4.95
CA LEU A 67 -8.18 -16.81 4.41
C LEU A 67 -8.41 -16.48 2.94
N ASN A 68 -8.59 -17.53 2.14
CA ASN A 68 -9.05 -17.37 0.78
C ASN A 68 -10.46 -16.77 0.75
N MET A 69 -10.71 -15.84 -0.15
CA MET A 69 -12.00 -15.20 -0.35
C MET A 69 -12.54 -15.64 -1.71
N ASP A 70 -13.84 -15.96 -1.77
CA ASP A 70 -14.51 -16.30 -3.02
C ASP A 70 -14.96 -15.03 -3.77
N PRO A 71 -14.29 -14.63 -4.87
CA PRO A 71 -14.67 -13.44 -5.64
C PRO A 71 -16.08 -13.49 -6.25
N GLU A 72 -16.65 -14.69 -6.39
CA GLU A 72 -18.01 -14.88 -6.95
C GLU A 72 -19.12 -14.73 -5.89
N HIS A 73 -18.75 -14.62 -4.63
CA HIS A 73 -19.72 -14.44 -3.55
C HIS A 73 -20.46 -13.10 -3.70
N GLU A 74 -21.79 -13.11 -3.47
CA GLU A 74 -22.66 -11.95 -3.71
C GLU A 74 -22.22 -10.67 -2.96
N LEU A 75 -21.75 -10.79 -1.73
CA LEU A 75 -21.25 -9.65 -0.93
C LEU A 75 -19.92 -9.07 -1.46
N LEU A 76 -19.18 -9.81 -2.28
CA LEU A 76 -17.91 -9.38 -2.85
C LEU A 76 -18.02 -8.82 -4.28
N GLN A 77 -19.15 -9.00 -4.96
CA GLN A 77 -19.30 -8.58 -6.35
C GLN A 77 -19.08 -7.07 -6.53
N GLU A 78 -19.67 -6.24 -5.67
CA GLU A 78 -19.48 -4.78 -5.71
C GLU A 78 -18.02 -4.39 -5.46
N TYR A 79 -17.37 -5.06 -4.50
CA TYR A 79 -15.95 -4.89 -4.22
C TYR A 79 -15.06 -5.31 -5.40
N CYS A 80 -15.30 -6.47 -5.99
CA CYS A 80 -14.53 -6.95 -7.15
C CYS A 80 -14.69 -6.02 -8.37
N GLN A 81 -15.90 -5.49 -8.61
CA GLN A 81 -16.12 -4.48 -9.64
C GLN A 81 -15.36 -3.18 -9.35
N PHE A 82 -15.38 -2.72 -8.11
CA PHE A 82 -14.66 -1.54 -7.67
C PHE A 82 -13.14 -1.69 -7.87
N ILE A 83 -12.55 -2.81 -7.41
CA ILE A 83 -11.12 -3.12 -7.58
C ILE A 83 -10.74 -3.22 -9.07
N THR A 84 -11.56 -3.87 -9.88
CA THR A 84 -11.34 -3.95 -11.33
C THR A 84 -11.32 -2.56 -11.98
N GLY A 85 -12.24 -1.69 -11.58
CA GLY A 85 -12.29 -0.29 -12.03
C GLY A 85 -11.05 0.51 -11.61
N LEU A 86 -10.60 0.33 -10.38
CA LEU A 86 -9.37 0.96 -9.88
C LEU A 86 -8.13 0.45 -10.62
N GLY A 87 -8.04 -0.85 -10.89
CA GLY A 87 -6.97 -1.44 -11.67
C GLY A 87 -6.90 -0.85 -13.09
N ALA A 88 -8.06 -0.68 -13.75
CA ALA A 88 -8.13 -0.02 -15.05
C ALA A 88 -7.67 1.44 -14.99
N SER A 89 -8.09 2.17 -13.97
CA SER A 89 -7.68 3.57 -13.74
C SER A 89 -6.18 3.67 -13.48
N TYR A 90 -5.64 2.76 -12.65
CA TYR A 90 -4.21 2.68 -12.35
C TYR A 90 -3.38 2.48 -13.62
N VAL A 91 -3.70 1.45 -14.43
CA VAL A 91 -3.00 1.18 -15.69
C VAL A 91 -3.04 2.39 -16.63
N ASN A 92 -4.21 2.99 -16.82
CA ASN A 92 -4.35 4.15 -17.69
C ASN A 92 -3.51 5.35 -17.21
N THR A 93 -3.48 5.60 -15.90
CA THR A 93 -2.69 6.68 -15.30
C THR A 93 -1.20 6.44 -15.48
N VAL A 94 -0.71 5.24 -15.17
CA VAL A 94 0.70 4.88 -15.34
C VAL A 94 1.12 4.99 -16.80
N MET A 95 0.31 4.49 -17.74
CA MET A 95 0.58 4.57 -19.17
C MET A 95 0.66 6.03 -19.65
N ALA A 96 -0.29 6.86 -19.20
CA ALA A 96 -0.28 8.28 -19.56
C ALA A 96 0.97 9.01 -19.04
N GLN A 97 1.37 8.75 -17.80
CA GLN A 97 2.53 9.40 -17.17
C GLN A 97 3.87 8.89 -17.71
N THR A 98 3.94 7.64 -18.12
CA THR A 98 5.18 7.07 -18.70
C THR A 98 5.30 7.27 -20.21
N GLY A 99 4.31 7.86 -20.86
CA GLY A 99 4.29 8.06 -22.32
C GLY A 99 4.08 6.75 -23.10
N HIS A 100 3.71 5.67 -22.43
CA HIS A 100 3.40 4.40 -23.08
C HIS A 100 1.93 4.34 -23.51
N SER A 101 1.65 3.53 -24.52
CA SER A 101 0.27 3.22 -24.93
C SER A 101 0.10 1.71 -25.10
N LEU A 102 -1.02 1.21 -24.65
CA LEU A 102 -1.41 -0.17 -24.92
C LEU A 102 -1.98 -0.27 -26.31
N LYS A 103 -1.41 -1.14 -27.14
CA LYS A 103 -1.89 -1.36 -28.52
C LYS A 103 -3.26 -2.04 -28.57
N LYS A 104 -3.68 -2.71 -27.51
CA LYS A 104 -4.96 -3.42 -27.38
C LYS A 104 -5.55 -3.15 -26.00
N PRO A 105 -6.88 -3.02 -25.90
CA PRO A 105 -7.57 -3.06 -24.62
C PRO A 105 -7.19 -4.33 -23.86
N ARG A 106 -6.91 -4.20 -22.57
CA ARG A 106 -6.65 -5.34 -21.69
C ARG A 106 -7.86 -5.57 -20.82
N GLN A 107 -8.18 -6.82 -20.64
CA GLN A 107 -9.15 -7.22 -19.63
C GLN A 107 -8.43 -7.21 -18.29
N ILE A 108 -9.05 -6.60 -17.30
CA ILE A 108 -8.62 -6.62 -15.90
C ILE A 108 -9.70 -7.36 -15.14
N ALA A 109 -9.28 -8.32 -14.33
CA ALA A 109 -10.16 -9.10 -13.49
C ALA A 109 -9.45 -9.35 -12.16
N VAL A 110 -10.21 -9.61 -11.11
CA VAL A 110 -9.68 -10.15 -9.85
C VAL A 110 -9.33 -11.62 -10.10
N ASP A 111 -8.07 -11.97 -9.90
CA ASP A 111 -7.57 -13.33 -10.06
C ASP A 111 -7.61 -14.09 -8.73
N GLU A 112 -7.16 -13.45 -7.68
CA GLU A 112 -7.14 -13.98 -6.32
C GLU A 112 -7.53 -12.89 -5.32
N ALA A 113 -8.22 -13.28 -4.27
CA ALA A 113 -8.57 -12.41 -3.15
C ALA A 113 -8.37 -13.17 -1.83
N TRP A 114 -7.80 -12.50 -0.85
CA TRP A 114 -7.64 -13.06 0.49
C TRP A 114 -7.79 -11.98 1.55
N SER A 115 -8.10 -12.42 2.75
CA SER A 115 -8.09 -11.56 3.94
C SER A 115 -6.96 -11.96 4.87
N VAL A 116 -6.39 -10.99 5.57
CA VAL A 116 -5.37 -11.22 6.59
C VAL A 116 -5.93 -10.77 7.93
N HIS A 117 -5.98 -11.69 8.88
CA HIS A 117 -6.41 -11.47 10.26
C HIS A 117 -5.17 -11.56 11.14
N SER A 118 -4.64 -10.41 11.55
CA SER A 118 -3.41 -10.33 12.36
C SER A 118 -3.72 -9.93 13.79
N PHE A 119 -3.00 -10.51 14.73
CA PHE A 119 -3.05 -10.21 16.14
C PHE A 119 -1.66 -9.77 16.64
N GLU A 120 -1.60 -9.33 17.88
CA GLU A 120 -0.33 -8.98 18.53
C GLU A 120 0.70 -10.11 18.42
N GLY A 121 1.88 -9.77 17.90
CA GLY A 121 2.97 -10.70 17.66
C GLY A 121 2.95 -11.38 16.30
N ASP A 122 1.90 -11.22 15.51
CA ASP A 122 1.90 -11.69 14.12
C ASP A 122 2.71 -10.74 13.24
N TYR A 123 3.54 -11.32 12.38
CA TYR A 123 4.42 -10.58 11.48
C TYR A 123 4.39 -11.17 10.08
N ASN A 124 4.12 -10.34 9.10
CA ASN A 124 4.24 -10.68 7.68
C ASN A 124 5.43 -9.89 7.09
N PRO A 125 6.54 -10.56 6.71
CA PRO A 125 7.71 -9.87 6.19
C PRO A 125 7.44 -9.22 4.83
N ILE A 126 8.36 -8.36 4.41
CA ILE A 126 8.34 -7.81 3.05
C ILE A 126 8.44 -8.97 2.05
N HIS A 127 7.48 -9.01 1.15
CA HIS A 127 7.38 -10.01 0.09
C HIS A 127 6.83 -9.35 -1.18
N ASP A 128 6.98 -9.99 -2.31
CA ASP A 128 6.31 -9.64 -3.56
C ASP A 128 5.14 -10.60 -3.83
N HIS A 129 4.24 -10.17 -4.67
CA HIS A 129 3.18 -11.02 -5.18
C HIS A 129 3.58 -11.53 -6.56
N GLY A 130 3.74 -12.84 -6.70
CA GLY A 130 3.94 -13.48 -7.98
C GLY A 130 2.78 -13.16 -8.93
N THR A 131 3.07 -13.07 -10.21
CA THR A 131 2.03 -12.83 -11.22
C THR A 131 1.90 -14.03 -12.15
N LYS A 132 0.67 -14.45 -12.39
CA LYS A 132 0.35 -15.46 -13.44
C LYS A 132 0.37 -14.85 -14.84
N THR A 133 0.44 -13.54 -14.93
CA THR A 133 0.42 -12.75 -16.17
C THR A 133 1.64 -11.85 -16.25
N LEU A 134 1.89 -11.28 -17.45
CA LEU A 134 2.99 -10.33 -17.66
C LEU A 134 2.85 -9.03 -16.85
N MET A 135 1.66 -8.72 -16.34
CA MET A 135 1.37 -7.54 -15.54
C MET A 135 0.42 -7.92 -14.41
N GLY A 136 0.91 -7.79 -13.20
CA GLY A 136 0.12 -7.93 -11.99
C GLY A 136 -0.09 -6.58 -11.33
N ILE A 137 -1.27 -6.43 -10.75
CA ILE A 137 -1.64 -5.29 -9.91
C ILE A 137 -2.15 -5.86 -8.61
N SER A 138 -1.61 -5.39 -7.51
CA SER A 138 -2.06 -5.75 -6.18
C SER A 138 -2.83 -4.60 -5.55
N THR A 139 -3.76 -4.96 -4.68
CA THR A 139 -4.47 -4.02 -3.83
C THR A 139 -4.39 -4.47 -2.37
N THR A 140 -4.32 -3.52 -1.47
CA THR A 140 -4.40 -3.77 -0.03
C THR A 140 -5.23 -2.70 0.63
N GLY A 141 -6.01 -3.09 1.64
CA GLY A 141 -6.87 -2.16 2.37
C GLY A 141 -7.32 -2.75 3.70
N TRP A 142 -7.89 -1.89 4.55
CA TRP A 142 -8.28 -2.27 5.90
C TRP A 142 -9.78 -2.10 6.10
N THR A 143 -10.42 -3.15 6.60
CA THR A 143 -11.82 -3.12 6.99
C THR A 143 -12.01 -2.98 8.50
N LYS A 144 -11.00 -3.39 9.28
CA LYS A 144 -10.94 -3.25 10.74
C LYS A 144 -9.51 -2.87 11.14
N VAL A 145 -9.36 -1.92 12.05
CA VAL A 145 -8.08 -1.48 12.60
C VAL A 145 -8.23 -1.31 14.11
N PRO A 146 -7.37 -1.91 14.93
CA PRO A 146 -7.38 -1.71 16.37
C PRO A 146 -7.14 -0.24 16.75
N GLN A 147 -7.81 0.23 17.80
CA GLN A 147 -7.70 1.60 18.27
C GLN A 147 -6.25 1.97 18.64
N GLN A 148 -5.50 1.02 19.18
CA GLN A 148 -4.09 1.20 19.57
C GLN A 148 -3.21 1.59 18.37
N ILE A 149 -3.50 1.07 17.18
CA ILE A 149 -2.77 1.43 15.94
C ILE A 149 -3.19 2.82 15.46
N LEU A 150 -4.48 3.17 15.59
CA LEU A 150 -5.00 4.49 15.19
C LEU A 150 -4.48 5.62 16.08
N GLU A 151 -4.20 5.33 17.36
CA GLU A 151 -3.69 6.29 18.33
C GLU A 151 -2.17 6.47 18.29
N GLN A 152 -1.47 5.68 17.50
CA GLN A 152 -0.03 5.85 17.33
C GLN A 152 0.29 7.20 16.68
N PRO A 153 1.33 7.89 17.16
CA PRO A 153 1.73 9.16 16.57
C PRO A 153 2.19 8.97 15.13
N THR A 154 1.74 9.86 14.26
CA THR A 154 2.20 9.87 12.86
C THR A 154 3.69 10.18 12.79
N ALA A 155 4.41 9.51 11.89
CA ALA A 155 5.81 9.78 11.63
C ALA A 155 6.07 11.28 11.39
N GLY A 156 7.09 11.83 12.06
CA GLY A 156 7.43 13.24 11.99
C GLY A 156 6.61 14.16 12.91
N SER A 157 5.62 13.64 13.65
CA SER A 157 4.93 14.43 14.68
C SER A 157 5.81 14.63 15.93
N PRO A 158 5.58 15.68 16.76
CA PRO A 158 6.30 15.86 18.00
C PRO A 158 6.16 14.69 18.99
N GLN A 159 5.03 13.98 18.93
CA GLN A 159 4.77 12.79 19.74
C GLN A 159 5.62 11.61 19.28
N TYR A 160 5.87 11.50 17.99
CA TYR A 160 6.69 10.44 17.39
C TYR A 160 8.12 10.42 17.94
N SER A 161 8.69 11.59 18.23
CA SER A 161 10.05 11.69 18.81
C SER A 161 10.20 11.09 20.21
N LYS A 162 9.10 10.71 20.86
CA LYS A 162 9.12 10.02 22.16
C LYS A 162 9.27 8.50 22.03
N TYR A 163 9.17 7.98 20.82
CA TYR A 163 9.43 6.58 20.52
C TYR A 163 10.89 6.45 20.10
N ASP A 164 11.76 6.11 21.03
CA ASP A 164 13.20 6.06 20.79
C ASP A 164 13.66 4.81 20.04
N ASP A 165 12.73 3.85 19.72
CA ASP A 165 13.07 2.57 19.15
C ASP A 165 11.88 1.87 18.45
N SER A 166 11.96 0.54 18.37
CA SER A 166 10.95 -0.33 17.74
C SER A 166 9.56 -0.13 18.34
N GLY A 167 8.54 -0.19 17.53
CA GLY A 167 7.14 -0.10 17.94
C GLY A 167 6.42 1.16 17.48
N ALA A 168 7.15 2.18 17.06
CA ALA A 168 6.55 3.44 16.57
C ALA A 168 5.67 3.26 15.31
N CYS A 169 5.85 2.17 14.57
CA CYS A 169 5.10 1.82 13.38
C CYS A 169 4.54 0.39 13.45
N ASP A 170 4.30 -0.11 14.66
CA ASP A 170 3.70 -1.43 14.84
C ASP A 170 2.33 -1.50 14.18
N GLY A 171 2.10 -2.55 13.40
CA GLY A 171 0.90 -2.74 12.62
C GLY A 171 0.79 -1.88 11.35
N TYR A 172 1.81 -1.07 11.03
CA TYR A 172 1.85 -0.33 9.78
C TYR A 172 2.16 -1.25 8.59
N LEU A 173 1.74 -0.81 7.41
CA LEU A 173 2.14 -1.41 6.15
C LEU A 173 3.38 -0.70 5.63
N ALA A 174 4.41 -1.48 5.26
CA ALA A 174 5.62 -0.96 4.65
C ALA A 174 5.65 -1.33 3.16
N PHE A 175 5.81 -0.33 2.29
CA PHE A 175 6.15 -0.53 0.89
C PHE A 175 7.66 -0.37 0.71
N SER A 176 8.31 -1.36 0.09
CA SER A 176 9.71 -1.26 -0.32
C SER A 176 9.80 -1.37 -1.85
N TYR A 177 10.32 -0.35 -2.51
CA TYR A 177 10.27 -0.24 -3.98
C TYR A 177 11.63 0.06 -4.60
N GLY A 178 12.69 -0.34 -3.96
CA GLY A 178 14.04 -0.16 -4.48
C GLY A 178 15.11 -0.62 -3.50
N ARG A 179 16.32 -0.11 -3.65
CA ARG A 179 17.42 -0.41 -2.74
C ARG A 179 17.41 0.57 -1.58
N ASN A 180 17.17 0.08 -0.38
CA ASN A 180 17.41 0.80 0.85
C ASN A 180 18.74 0.31 1.45
N GLN A 181 19.75 1.16 1.42
CA GLN A 181 21.04 0.91 2.06
C GLN A 181 21.35 2.06 3.00
N ILE A 182 21.98 1.76 4.12
CA ILE A 182 22.42 2.78 5.08
C ILE A 182 23.28 3.88 4.42
N MET A 183 24.00 3.53 3.38
CA MET A 183 24.81 4.45 2.58
C MET A 183 24.01 5.37 1.64
N ASP A 184 22.69 5.18 1.52
CA ASP A 184 21.90 5.97 0.56
C ASP A 184 21.77 7.43 1.00
N VAL A 185 21.72 7.70 2.31
CA VAL A 185 21.72 9.06 2.87
C VAL A 185 23.02 9.78 2.50
N GLU A 186 24.17 9.13 2.66
CA GLU A 186 25.49 9.70 2.30
C GLU A 186 25.63 9.94 0.81
N ARG A 187 24.91 9.17 0.00
CA ARG A 187 24.89 9.31 -1.46
C ARG A 187 23.78 10.22 -1.97
N LEU A 188 23.10 10.94 -1.08
CA LEU A 188 21.97 11.83 -1.38
C LEU A 188 20.84 11.15 -2.16
N ARG A 189 20.60 9.86 -1.88
CA ARG A 189 19.50 9.11 -2.46
C ARG A 189 18.29 9.18 -1.53
N PRO A 190 17.10 9.45 -2.06
CA PRO A 190 15.90 9.40 -1.26
C PRO A 190 15.62 7.95 -0.79
N PRO A 191 15.01 7.76 0.38
CA PRO A 191 14.56 6.45 0.82
C PRO A 191 13.58 5.86 -0.21
N GLN A 192 13.69 4.56 -0.43
CA GLN A 192 12.82 3.80 -1.34
C GLN A 192 11.91 2.86 -0.54
N SER A 193 11.38 3.37 0.53
CA SER A 193 10.35 2.75 1.37
C SER A 193 9.35 3.81 1.81
N ALA A 194 8.14 3.37 2.04
CA ALA A 194 7.08 4.18 2.63
C ALA A 194 6.33 3.34 3.66
N GLU A 195 6.09 3.89 4.82
CA GLU A 195 5.29 3.30 5.87
C GLU A 195 3.94 3.99 5.92
N VAL A 196 2.90 3.20 6.02
CA VAL A 196 1.52 3.68 5.97
C VAL A 196 0.76 3.19 7.18
N GLN A 197 0.22 4.14 7.95
CA GLN A 197 -0.67 3.84 9.05
C GLN A 197 -2.00 3.28 8.51
N PRO A 198 -2.45 2.13 9.00
CA PRO A 198 -3.76 1.58 8.67
C PRO A 198 -4.89 2.53 9.06
N GLN A 199 -5.88 2.62 8.18
CA GLN A 199 -7.14 3.34 8.45
C GLN A 199 -8.27 2.55 7.81
N VAL A 200 -9.40 2.47 8.50
CA VAL A 200 -10.58 1.75 7.99
C VAL A 200 -11.05 2.39 6.68
N GLY A 201 -11.20 1.55 5.66
CA GLY A 201 -11.60 1.95 4.32
C GLY A 201 -10.47 2.46 3.42
N ARG A 202 -9.29 2.78 3.96
CA ARG A 202 -8.13 3.17 3.16
C ARG A 202 -7.67 2.00 2.29
N LEU A 203 -7.39 2.25 1.02
CA LEU A 203 -7.03 1.22 0.05
C LEU A 203 -5.93 1.72 -0.89
N PHE A 204 -4.97 0.86 -1.16
CA PHE A 204 -3.87 1.11 -2.09
C PHE A 204 -3.90 0.16 -3.27
N VAL A 205 -3.45 0.68 -4.43
CA VAL A 205 -3.23 -0.07 -5.67
C VAL A 205 -1.79 0.15 -6.12
N PHE A 206 -1.08 -0.92 -6.40
CA PHE A 206 0.35 -0.91 -6.71
C PHE A 206 0.73 -2.08 -7.64
N PRO A 207 1.92 -2.06 -8.28
CA PRO A 207 2.38 -3.19 -9.06
C PRO A 207 2.69 -4.38 -8.15
N SER A 208 2.35 -5.59 -8.59
CA SER A 208 2.67 -6.84 -7.89
C SER A 208 4.15 -7.19 -7.96
#